data_4f04d88b88fea2751774c87c325d68b7
#
_entry.id   4f04d88b88fea2751774c87c325d68b7
#
_cell.length_a   1.000
_cell.length_b   1.000
_cell.length_c   1.000
_cell.angle_alpha   90.00
_cell.angle_beta   90.00
_cell.angle_gamma   90.00
#
_symmetry.space_group_name_H-M   'P 1'
#
loop_
_entity.id
_entity.type
_entity.pdbx_description
1 polymer ?
#
loop_
_entity_poly.entity_id
_entity_poly.type
_entity_poly.pdbx_seq_one_letter_code
_entity_poly.pdbx_strand_id
1 'polypeptide(L)'
;MRTIAVINQKGGCGKTITAINLSAFLAREQRRVLLVDMDPQGHATLGLLGNAVPPSKTMYDVFLQEPGGRATALRDVIRSIHDNLHVASADILLSAIPETLAGQIGRENILSEALAGVAGDYDYVVVDCPPAVGLLTFNALKACSEAIVPMDPSFFALHGIGKLLETFEVLVKDTGHQIVPRVLVTLYSGRSPFVKAVVDEIRHHLDGRHFDVVIRYSIKLAEAASHGVPIVDYCRHCAGFDDYQALAAEVLRQEADFPNAEPVAIRQNGSARNGSADQNEGADDDHEVLSAPASTPEGVMFTVEASDAEQVHLAGDFNDWTLDGSEMELIDGIWTKVVKLLLVVAG
;
A
#
# COMPACT_ATOMS: atom_id res chain seq x y z
N MET A 1 -3.40 -20.13 0.15
CA MET A 1 -3.06 -18.98 -0.73
C MET A 1 -2.25 -17.99 0.08
N ARG A 2 -1.01 -17.69 -0.32
CA ARG A 2 -0.11 -16.73 0.32
C ARG A 2 -0.30 -15.35 -0.33
N THR A 3 -0.48 -14.30 0.46
CA THR A 3 -0.83 -12.96 -0.05
C THR A 3 0.23 -11.95 0.36
N ILE A 4 0.80 -11.24 -0.63
CA ILE A 4 1.96 -10.37 -0.47
C ILE A 4 1.65 -8.99 -1.07
N ALA A 5 1.63 -7.94 -0.25
CA ALA A 5 1.56 -6.56 -0.73
C ALA A 5 2.96 -6.04 -1.07
N VAL A 6 3.12 -5.39 -2.21
CA VAL A 6 4.36 -4.66 -2.55
C VAL A 6 4.11 -3.18 -2.36
N ILE A 7 4.66 -2.62 -1.30
CA ILE A 7 4.29 -1.29 -0.80
C ILE A 7 5.50 -0.44 -0.44
N ASN A 8 5.48 0.83 -0.80
CA ASN A 8 6.30 1.91 -0.25
C ASN A 8 5.68 3.26 -0.66
N GLN A 9 5.73 4.25 0.21
CA GLN A 9 5.27 5.63 -0.07
C GLN A 9 6.16 6.33 -1.09
N LYS A 10 7.44 5.94 -1.19
CA LYS A 10 8.39 6.53 -2.13
C LYS A 10 8.09 6.08 -3.56
N GLY A 11 7.94 7.05 -4.47
CA GLY A 11 7.89 6.78 -5.91
C GLY A 11 9.25 6.30 -6.43
N GLY A 12 9.24 5.46 -7.48
CA GLY A 12 10.47 5.04 -8.17
C GLY A 12 11.37 4.06 -7.42
N CYS A 13 10.96 3.52 -6.27
CA CYS A 13 11.74 2.53 -5.51
C CYS A 13 11.61 1.08 -6.04
N GLY A 14 10.92 0.85 -7.16
CA GLY A 14 10.81 -0.45 -7.79
C GLY A 14 9.64 -1.32 -7.32
N LYS A 15 8.56 -0.77 -6.76
CA LYS A 15 7.35 -1.52 -6.35
C LYS A 15 6.81 -2.37 -7.50
N THR A 16 6.34 -1.73 -8.54
CA THR A 16 5.72 -2.38 -9.71
C THR A 16 6.66 -3.38 -10.39
N ILE A 17 7.92 -3.02 -10.56
CA ILE A 17 8.95 -3.92 -11.13
C ILE A 17 9.12 -5.15 -10.26
N THR A 18 9.08 -4.99 -8.93
CA THR A 18 9.16 -6.12 -7.99
C THR A 18 7.91 -6.99 -8.07
N ALA A 19 6.71 -6.39 -8.08
CA ALA A 19 5.46 -7.12 -8.18
C ALA A 19 5.39 -7.96 -9.46
N ILE A 20 5.71 -7.38 -10.62
CA ILE A 20 5.73 -8.07 -11.92
C ILE A 20 6.71 -9.23 -11.90
N ASN A 21 7.98 -8.97 -11.55
CA ASN A 21 9.03 -9.96 -11.72
C ASN A 21 8.98 -11.07 -10.67
N LEU A 22 8.63 -10.75 -9.42
CA LEU A 22 8.38 -11.78 -8.40
C LEU A 22 7.25 -12.72 -8.83
N SER A 23 6.12 -12.17 -9.31
CA SER A 23 4.99 -12.95 -9.80
C SER A 23 5.38 -13.87 -10.96
N ALA A 24 6.15 -13.36 -11.90
CA ALA A 24 6.59 -14.13 -13.07
C ALA A 24 7.55 -15.27 -12.68
N PHE A 25 8.49 -15.04 -11.75
CA PHE A 25 9.39 -16.12 -11.31
C PHE A 25 8.67 -17.15 -10.44
N LEU A 26 7.74 -16.77 -9.56
CA LEU A 26 6.90 -17.71 -8.82
C LEU A 26 6.08 -18.59 -9.76
N ALA A 27 5.49 -17.99 -10.81
CA ALA A 27 4.75 -18.74 -11.83
C ALA A 27 5.65 -19.73 -12.60
N ARG A 28 6.87 -19.34 -12.90
CA ARG A 28 7.87 -20.24 -13.51
C ARG A 28 8.23 -21.42 -12.62
N GLU A 29 8.21 -21.23 -11.30
CA GLU A 29 8.38 -22.31 -10.30
C GLU A 29 7.09 -23.07 -10.04
N GLN A 30 6.19 -23.10 -11.04
CA GLN A 30 4.93 -23.86 -11.07
C GLN A 30 3.95 -23.46 -9.95
N ARG A 31 4.01 -22.25 -9.44
CA ARG A 31 2.99 -21.68 -8.55
C ARG A 31 1.93 -20.94 -9.37
N ARG A 32 0.65 -21.15 -9.04
CA ARG A 32 -0.45 -20.38 -9.63
C ARG A 32 -0.46 -19.00 -8.99
N VAL A 33 -0.19 -17.97 -9.76
CA VAL A 33 0.04 -16.61 -9.27
C VAL A 33 -0.98 -15.63 -9.86
N LEU A 34 -1.61 -14.84 -9.00
CA LEU A 34 -2.40 -13.68 -9.38
C LEU A 34 -1.65 -12.41 -8.98
N LEU A 35 -1.33 -11.56 -9.95
CA LEU A 35 -0.92 -10.18 -9.69
C LEU A 35 -2.17 -9.29 -9.67
N VAL A 36 -2.40 -8.57 -8.59
CA VAL A 36 -3.46 -7.57 -8.47
C VAL A 36 -2.84 -6.19 -8.56
N ASP A 37 -3.18 -5.43 -9.59
CA ASP A 37 -2.75 -4.05 -9.75
C ASP A 37 -3.73 -3.13 -9.02
N MET A 38 -3.26 -2.45 -7.97
CA MET A 38 -4.03 -1.50 -7.16
C MET A 38 -3.59 -0.06 -7.37
N ASP A 39 -2.60 0.18 -8.24
CA ASP A 39 -2.18 1.52 -8.59
C ASP A 39 -3.07 2.06 -9.73
N PRO A 40 -3.76 3.20 -9.56
CA PRO A 40 -4.55 3.84 -10.63
C PRO A 40 -3.75 4.15 -11.90
N GLN A 41 -2.41 4.24 -11.80
CA GLN A 41 -1.55 4.42 -12.97
C GLN A 41 -1.47 3.16 -13.86
N GLY A 42 -1.88 1.99 -13.35
CA GLY A 42 -1.96 0.74 -14.11
C GLY A 42 -0.60 0.24 -14.63
N HIS A 43 0.50 0.57 -13.96
CA HIS A 43 1.84 0.23 -14.46
C HIS A 43 2.12 -1.27 -14.44
N ALA A 44 1.58 -2.02 -13.48
CA ALA A 44 1.72 -3.48 -13.46
C ALA A 44 0.88 -4.12 -14.58
N THR A 45 -0.31 -3.59 -14.82
CA THR A 45 -1.17 -3.96 -15.94
C THR A 45 -0.47 -3.74 -17.28
N LEU A 46 0.07 -2.53 -17.49
CA LEU A 46 0.79 -2.18 -18.71
C LEU A 46 2.06 -3.03 -18.89
N GLY A 47 2.80 -3.27 -17.82
CA GLY A 47 4.04 -4.04 -17.84
C GLY A 47 3.86 -5.55 -18.06
N LEU A 48 2.61 -6.06 -18.03
CA LEU A 48 2.30 -7.46 -18.33
C LEU A 48 1.44 -7.65 -19.59
N LEU A 49 0.60 -6.68 -19.92
CA LEU A 49 -0.30 -6.75 -21.06
C LEU A 49 0.25 -5.94 -22.27
N GLY A 50 1.23 -5.07 -22.05
CA GLY A 50 1.77 -4.21 -23.11
C GLY A 50 0.66 -3.41 -23.80
N ASN A 51 0.67 -3.43 -25.15
CA ASN A 51 -0.34 -2.78 -25.98
C ASN A 51 -1.56 -3.66 -26.31
N ALA A 52 -1.82 -4.70 -25.51
CA ALA A 52 -3.01 -5.54 -25.69
C ALA A 52 -4.29 -4.70 -25.55
N VAL A 53 -5.41 -5.22 -26.06
CA VAL A 53 -6.72 -4.57 -25.93
C VAL A 53 -7.00 -4.30 -24.46
N PRO A 54 -7.31 -3.05 -24.06
CA PRO A 54 -7.64 -2.73 -22.70
C PRO A 54 -8.76 -3.64 -22.16
N PRO A 55 -8.66 -4.11 -20.92
CA PRO A 55 -9.72 -4.92 -20.32
C PRO A 55 -11.03 -4.13 -20.26
N SER A 56 -12.15 -4.80 -20.52
CA SER A 56 -13.49 -4.19 -20.43
C SER A 56 -13.95 -3.94 -19.01
N LYS A 57 -13.35 -4.66 -18.03
CA LYS A 57 -13.55 -4.52 -16.60
C LYS A 57 -12.19 -4.57 -15.90
N THR A 58 -12.08 -3.82 -14.80
CA THR A 58 -10.85 -3.63 -14.05
C THR A 58 -11.11 -3.74 -12.55
N MET A 59 -10.08 -3.53 -11.73
CA MET A 59 -10.25 -3.44 -10.27
C MET A 59 -11.20 -2.31 -9.84
N TYR A 60 -11.38 -1.27 -10.66
CA TYR A 60 -12.40 -0.25 -10.42
C TYR A 60 -13.81 -0.88 -10.31
N ASP A 61 -14.18 -1.78 -11.23
CA ASP A 61 -15.49 -2.44 -11.23
C ASP A 61 -15.68 -3.38 -10.03
N VAL A 62 -14.59 -3.96 -9.51
CA VAL A 62 -14.62 -4.77 -8.28
C VAL A 62 -14.94 -3.91 -7.06
N PHE A 63 -14.38 -2.69 -7.00
CA PHE A 63 -14.61 -1.76 -5.91
C PHE A 63 -15.94 -1.02 -6.04
N LEU A 64 -16.44 -0.82 -7.27
CA LEU A 64 -17.69 -0.13 -7.54
C LEU A 64 -18.88 -1.05 -7.23
N GLN A 65 -19.45 -0.89 -6.02
CA GLN A 65 -20.67 -1.57 -5.63
C GLN A 65 -21.88 -0.76 -6.11
N GLU A 66 -22.47 -1.13 -7.25
CA GLU A 66 -23.69 -0.47 -7.72
C GLU A 66 -24.85 -0.72 -6.75
N PRO A 67 -25.60 0.31 -6.34
CA PRO A 67 -26.78 0.15 -5.49
C PRO A 67 -27.80 -0.80 -6.12
N GLY A 68 -28.01 -1.97 -5.52
CA GLY A 68 -28.93 -3.00 -6.03
C GLY A 68 -28.39 -3.83 -7.20
N GLY A 69 -27.13 -3.60 -7.65
CA GLY A 69 -26.42 -4.40 -8.63
C GLY A 69 -25.66 -5.57 -7.99
N ARG A 70 -25.33 -6.57 -8.82
CA ARG A 70 -24.41 -7.64 -8.41
C ARG A 70 -22.99 -7.08 -8.47
N ALA A 71 -22.26 -7.14 -7.35
CA ALA A 71 -20.84 -6.78 -7.34
C ALA A 71 -20.06 -7.54 -8.42
N THR A 72 -19.19 -6.87 -9.16
CA THR A 72 -18.29 -7.52 -10.13
C THR A 72 -17.35 -8.45 -9.38
N ALA A 73 -17.37 -9.73 -9.72
CA ALA A 73 -16.48 -10.69 -9.10
C ALA A 73 -15.05 -10.48 -9.58
N LEU A 74 -14.06 -10.72 -8.71
CA LEU A 74 -12.65 -10.60 -9.08
C LEU A 74 -12.30 -11.45 -10.32
N ARG A 75 -12.93 -12.62 -10.48
CA ARG A 75 -12.75 -13.51 -11.65
C ARG A 75 -13.07 -12.82 -12.99
N ASP A 76 -14.00 -11.87 -13.00
CA ASP A 76 -14.44 -11.19 -14.22
C ASP A 76 -13.41 -10.18 -14.75
N VAL A 77 -12.45 -9.77 -13.90
CA VAL A 77 -11.42 -8.77 -14.23
C VAL A 77 -10.03 -9.41 -14.44
N ILE A 78 -9.91 -10.72 -14.19
CA ILE A 78 -8.65 -11.45 -14.32
C ILE A 78 -8.34 -11.75 -15.80
N ARG A 79 -7.08 -11.53 -16.18
CA ARG A 79 -6.52 -11.83 -17.49
C ARG A 79 -5.35 -12.80 -17.34
N SER A 80 -5.29 -13.79 -18.24
CA SER A 80 -4.15 -14.72 -18.32
C SER A 80 -3.00 -14.06 -19.06
N ILE A 81 -1.80 -14.16 -18.48
CA ILE A 81 -0.54 -13.77 -19.09
C ILE A 81 0.18 -15.02 -19.60
N HIS A 82 0.32 -16.01 -18.73
CA HIS A 82 0.84 -17.35 -18.99
C HIS A 82 0.01 -18.37 -18.21
N ASP A 83 0.27 -19.65 -18.40
CA ASP A 83 -0.48 -20.75 -17.77
C ASP A 83 -0.65 -20.59 -16.25
N ASN A 84 0.39 -20.09 -15.56
CA ASN A 84 0.41 -19.94 -14.11
C ASN A 84 0.49 -18.47 -13.65
N LEU A 85 0.43 -17.49 -14.57
CA LEU A 85 0.48 -16.07 -14.24
C LEU A 85 -0.74 -15.36 -14.78
N HIS A 86 -1.51 -14.78 -13.89
CA HIS A 86 -2.68 -13.97 -14.21
C HIS A 86 -2.54 -12.58 -13.62
N VAL A 87 -3.26 -11.60 -14.20
CA VAL A 87 -3.33 -10.22 -13.68
C VAL A 87 -4.77 -9.77 -13.53
N ALA A 88 -5.09 -9.15 -12.40
CA ALA A 88 -6.28 -8.34 -12.22
C ALA A 88 -5.89 -6.88 -12.48
N SER A 89 -6.43 -6.32 -13.56
CA SER A 89 -5.98 -5.07 -14.16
C SER A 89 -6.51 -3.85 -13.42
N ALA A 90 -5.69 -2.80 -13.29
CA ALA A 90 -6.10 -1.46 -12.87
C ALA A 90 -6.38 -0.54 -14.05
N ASP A 91 -7.05 0.56 -13.78
CA ASP A 91 -7.15 1.73 -14.64
C ASP A 91 -7.25 3.03 -13.82
N ILE A 92 -7.22 4.17 -14.49
CA ILE A 92 -7.21 5.50 -13.85
C ILE A 92 -8.46 5.77 -13.00
N LEU A 93 -9.61 5.13 -13.32
CA LEU A 93 -10.86 5.31 -12.58
C LEU A 93 -10.75 4.82 -11.13
N LEU A 94 -9.79 3.93 -10.84
CA LEU A 94 -9.51 3.48 -9.49
C LEU A 94 -9.17 4.64 -8.54
N SER A 95 -8.65 5.76 -9.08
CA SER A 95 -8.37 6.98 -8.31
C SER A 95 -9.61 7.64 -7.72
N ALA A 96 -10.81 7.39 -8.27
CA ALA A 96 -12.06 7.95 -7.78
C ALA A 96 -12.70 7.12 -6.64
N ILE A 97 -12.19 5.90 -6.38
CA ILE A 97 -12.77 4.99 -5.39
C ILE A 97 -12.78 5.55 -3.97
N PRO A 98 -11.72 6.22 -3.47
CA PRO A 98 -11.75 6.80 -2.12
C PRO A 98 -12.92 7.76 -1.89
N GLU A 99 -13.21 8.63 -2.85
CA GLU A 99 -14.32 9.57 -2.80
C GLU A 99 -15.66 8.87 -3.01
N THR A 100 -15.74 7.95 -3.96
CA THR A 100 -16.98 7.21 -4.28
C THR A 100 -17.48 6.39 -3.09
N LEU A 101 -16.56 5.81 -2.33
CA LEU A 101 -16.88 4.99 -1.15
C LEU A 101 -16.80 5.78 0.17
N ALA A 102 -16.74 7.12 0.12
CA ALA A 102 -16.67 7.93 1.33
C ALA A 102 -17.86 7.66 2.24
N GLY A 103 -17.60 7.38 3.54
CA GLY A 103 -18.64 7.07 4.52
C GLY A 103 -19.19 5.64 4.45
N GLN A 104 -18.80 4.81 3.49
CA GLN A 104 -19.24 3.41 3.44
C GLN A 104 -18.49 2.58 4.48
N ILE A 105 -19.24 1.87 5.33
CA ILE A 105 -18.69 0.96 6.34
C ILE A 105 -18.14 -0.30 5.65
N GLY A 106 -16.95 -0.73 6.04
CA GLY A 106 -16.32 -1.94 5.52
C GLY A 106 -15.62 -1.76 4.17
N ARG A 107 -15.55 -0.53 3.64
CA ARG A 107 -14.88 -0.21 2.37
C ARG A 107 -13.41 -0.64 2.31
N GLU A 108 -12.79 -0.82 3.45
CA GLU A 108 -11.41 -1.28 3.58
C GLU A 108 -11.26 -2.81 3.47
N ASN A 109 -12.35 -3.57 3.38
CA ASN A 109 -12.34 -5.04 3.28
C ASN A 109 -12.63 -5.57 1.87
N ILE A 110 -12.94 -4.70 0.92
CA ILE A 110 -13.42 -5.08 -0.42
C ILE A 110 -12.44 -6.02 -1.12
N LEU A 111 -11.13 -5.73 -1.07
CA LEU A 111 -10.14 -6.59 -1.69
C LEU A 111 -10.03 -7.95 -0.99
N SER A 112 -10.08 -8.00 0.34
CA SER A 112 -10.01 -9.26 1.08
C SER A 112 -11.22 -10.16 0.79
N GLU A 113 -12.41 -9.58 0.68
CA GLU A 113 -13.64 -10.28 0.29
C GLU A 113 -13.57 -10.78 -1.16
N ALA A 114 -13.05 -9.97 -2.07
CA ALA A 114 -12.87 -10.34 -3.47
C ALA A 114 -11.87 -11.50 -3.63
N LEU A 115 -10.74 -11.46 -2.89
CA LEU A 115 -9.73 -12.54 -2.89
C LEU A 115 -10.25 -13.84 -2.30
N ALA A 116 -11.16 -13.80 -1.33
CA ALA A 116 -11.80 -15.00 -0.80
C ALA A 116 -12.54 -15.80 -1.89
N GLY A 117 -13.11 -15.09 -2.88
CA GLY A 117 -13.79 -15.71 -4.03
C GLY A 117 -12.88 -16.52 -4.97
N VAL A 118 -11.55 -16.35 -4.90
CA VAL A 118 -10.55 -17.02 -5.75
C VAL A 118 -9.49 -17.78 -4.94
N ALA A 119 -9.68 -17.95 -3.63
CA ALA A 119 -8.68 -18.52 -2.72
C ALA A 119 -8.21 -19.93 -3.11
N GLY A 120 -9.06 -20.74 -3.74
CA GLY A 120 -8.72 -22.08 -4.22
C GLY A 120 -8.01 -22.12 -5.58
N ASP A 121 -8.00 -21.01 -6.31
CA ASP A 121 -7.48 -20.96 -7.69
C ASP A 121 -5.99 -20.62 -7.74
N TYR A 122 -5.46 -19.96 -6.70
CA TYR A 122 -4.09 -19.44 -6.66
C TYR A 122 -3.32 -19.92 -5.43
N ASP A 123 -2.02 -20.13 -5.62
CA ASP A 123 -1.07 -20.43 -4.54
C ASP A 123 -0.52 -19.13 -3.95
N TYR A 124 -0.33 -18.10 -4.81
CA TYR A 124 0.14 -16.77 -4.46
C TYR A 124 -0.74 -15.67 -5.03
N VAL A 125 -0.91 -14.61 -4.24
CA VAL A 125 -1.41 -13.31 -4.71
C VAL A 125 -0.36 -12.26 -4.38
N VAL A 126 0.06 -11.51 -5.38
CA VAL A 126 0.95 -10.34 -5.23
C VAL A 126 0.14 -9.09 -5.54
N VAL A 127 0.13 -8.12 -4.64
CA VAL A 127 -0.63 -6.87 -4.81
C VAL A 127 0.34 -5.72 -5.01
N ASP A 128 0.32 -5.10 -6.20
CA ASP A 128 1.07 -3.86 -6.47
C ASP A 128 0.31 -2.65 -5.92
N CYS A 129 0.90 -1.94 -4.98
CA CYS A 129 0.26 -0.83 -4.26
C CYS A 129 0.65 0.53 -4.83
N PRO A 130 -0.28 1.53 -4.82
CA PRO A 130 0.05 2.90 -5.15
C PRO A 130 1.03 3.49 -4.13
N PRO A 131 1.74 4.58 -4.48
CA PRO A 131 2.66 5.25 -3.55
C PRO A 131 1.94 6.02 -2.43
N ALA A 132 0.65 6.32 -2.60
CA ALA A 132 -0.13 7.05 -1.61
C ALA A 132 -0.67 6.13 -0.52
N VAL A 133 -0.63 6.58 0.74
CA VAL A 133 -1.36 5.94 1.84
C VAL A 133 -2.82 6.37 1.76
N GLY A 134 -3.72 5.43 1.53
CA GLY A 134 -5.13 5.69 1.38
C GLY A 134 -5.95 4.40 1.31
N LEU A 135 -7.23 4.52 0.96
CA LEU A 135 -8.16 3.39 0.95
C LEU A 135 -7.67 2.18 0.14
N LEU A 136 -7.06 2.40 -1.03
CA LEU A 136 -6.53 1.31 -1.86
C LEU A 136 -5.39 0.57 -1.17
N THR A 137 -4.46 1.32 -0.55
CA THR A 137 -3.35 0.76 0.22
C THR A 137 -3.85 0.01 1.45
N PHE A 138 -4.83 0.56 2.18
CA PHE A 138 -5.42 -0.15 3.32
C PHE A 138 -6.13 -1.44 2.91
N ASN A 139 -6.83 -1.46 1.78
CA ASN A 139 -7.39 -2.69 1.22
C ASN A 139 -6.30 -3.74 0.93
N ALA A 140 -5.20 -3.35 0.31
CA ALA A 140 -4.08 -4.24 0.04
C ALA A 140 -3.48 -4.81 1.35
N LEU A 141 -3.24 -3.96 2.34
CA LEU A 141 -2.67 -4.36 3.62
C LEU A 141 -3.60 -5.29 4.42
N LYS A 142 -4.92 -5.04 4.40
CA LYS A 142 -5.91 -5.92 5.06
C LYS A 142 -6.11 -7.25 4.34
N ALA A 143 -5.87 -7.29 3.04
CA ALA A 143 -6.00 -8.50 2.23
C ALA A 143 -4.73 -9.38 2.23
N CYS A 144 -3.59 -8.85 2.69
CA CYS A 144 -2.30 -9.53 2.64
C CYS A 144 -1.79 -9.91 4.03
N SER A 145 -1.13 -11.07 4.11
CA SER A 145 -0.43 -11.51 5.33
C SER A 145 1.02 -11.01 5.41
N GLU A 146 1.57 -10.57 4.28
CA GLU A 146 2.94 -10.10 4.17
C GLU A 146 3.03 -8.82 3.36
N ALA A 147 4.07 -8.01 3.64
CA ALA A 147 4.42 -6.86 2.84
C ALA A 147 5.89 -6.89 2.45
N ILE A 148 6.17 -6.80 1.16
CA ILE A 148 7.49 -6.49 0.63
C ILE A 148 7.60 -4.98 0.51
N VAL A 149 8.65 -4.42 1.10
CA VAL A 149 8.94 -2.98 1.07
C VAL A 149 10.20 -2.73 0.23
N PRO A 150 10.05 -2.51 -1.10
CA PRO A 150 11.17 -2.17 -1.95
C PRO A 150 11.74 -0.82 -1.56
N MET A 151 13.06 -0.75 -1.38
CA MET A 151 13.74 0.44 -0.90
C MET A 151 15.07 0.64 -1.58
N ASP A 152 15.31 1.83 -2.13
CA ASP A 152 16.61 2.23 -2.60
C ASP A 152 17.55 2.57 -1.41
N PRO A 153 18.81 2.15 -1.41
CA PRO A 153 19.74 2.39 -0.31
C PRO A 153 20.26 3.84 -0.31
N SER A 154 19.37 4.79 0.01
CA SER A 154 19.69 6.21 0.17
C SER A 154 19.70 6.60 1.65
N PHE A 155 20.36 7.71 1.97
CA PHE A 155 20.43 8.23 3.34
C PHE A 155 19.03 8.44 3.95
N PHE A 156 18.06 8.90 3.16
CA PHE A 156 16.70 9.12 3.62
C PHE A 156 15.87 7.84 3.75
N ALA A 157 16.37 6.73 3.25
CA ALA A 157 15.67 5.45 3.34
C ALA A 157 15.53 4.96 4.78
N LEU A 158 16.55 5.14 5.61
CA LEU A 158 16.52 4.77 7.04
C LEU A 158 15.43 5.52 7.82
N HIS A 159 15.25 6.83 7.55
CA HIS A 159 14.19 7.62 8.16
C HIS A 159 12.79 7.18 7.67
N GLY A 160 12.68 6.82 6.39
CA GLY A 160 11.41 6.37 5.79
C GLY A 160 10.95 5.01 6.32
N ILE A 161 11.87 4.10 6.66
CA ILE A 161 11.53 2.79 7.22
C ILE A 161 10.84 2.92 8.58
N GLY A 162 11.37 3.75 9.48
CA GLY A 162 10.80 3.96 10.82
C GLY A 162 9.32 4.33 10.71
N LYS A 163 9.00 5.39 9.96
CA LYS A 163 7.62 5.82 9.71
C LYS A 163 6.74 4.75 9.06
N LEU A 164 7.29 3.97 8.14
CA LEU A 164 6.53 2.91 7.48
C LEU A 164 6.21 1.78 8.46
N LEU A 165 7.18 1.35 9.28
CA LEU A 165 6.97 0.33 10.31
C LEU A 165 5.97 0.80 11.37
N GLU A 166 6.04 2.05 11.81
CA GLU A 166 5.02 2.68 12.67
C GLU A 166 3.63 2.62 12.03
N THR A 167 3.51 2.90 10.73
CA THR A 167 2.24 2.77 10.00
C THR A 167 1.69 1.35 10.04
N PHE A 168 2.55 0.33 9.89
CA PHE A 168 2.13 -1.07 10.03
C PHE A 168 1.69 -1.38 11.46
N GLU A 169 2.39 -0.89 12.47
CA GLU A 169 2.04 -1.10 13.89
C GLU A 169 0.68 -0.49 14.23
N VAL A 170 0.41 0.74 13.75
CA VAL A 170 -0.89 1.38 13.89
C VAL A 170 -1.98 0.55 13.21
N LEU A 171 -1.75 0.10 11.96
CA LEU A 171 -2.71 -0.70 11.22
C LEU A 171 -3.03 -2.03 11.93
N VAL A 172 -2.00 -2.69 12.48
CA VAL A 172 -2.18 -3.92 13.28
C VAL A 172 -2.98 -3.63 14.56
N LYS A 173 -2.67 -2.54 15.25
CA LYS A 173 -3.36 -2.13 16.48
C LYS A 173 -4.84 -1.83 16.22
N ASP A 174 -5.14 -1.08 15.18
CA ASP A 174 -6.51 -0.63 14.87
C ASP A 174 -7.40 -1.73 14.29
N THR A 175 -6.82 -2.66 13.53
CA THR A 175 -7.58 -3.68 12.80
C THR A 175 -7.47 -5.09 13.37
N GLY A 176 -6.50 -5.35 14.26
CA GLY A 176 -6.15 -6.70 14.73
C GLY A 176 -5.57 -7.61 13.62
N HIS A 177 -5.40 -7.09 12.40
CA HIS A 177 -4.88 -7.85 11.27
C HIS A 177 -3.34 -7.83 11.28
N GLN A 178 -2.73 -9.01 11.41
CA GLN A 178 -1.28 -9.14 11.42
C GLN A 178 -0.73 -9.20 9.99
N ILE A 179 0.18 -8.30 9.68
CA ILE A 179 0.96 -8.31 8.44
C ILE A 179 2.45 -8.28 8.79
N VAL A 180 3.24 -9.07 8.08
CA VAL A 180 4.69 -9.16 8.30
C VAL A 180 5.42 -8.33 7.24
N PRO A 181 5.93 -7.13 7.56
CA PRO A 181 6.70 -6.32 6.63
C PRO A 181 8.14 -6.82 6.53
N ARG A 182 8.66 -6.91 5.30
CA ARG A 182 10.07 -7.20 5.04
C ARG A 182 10.63 -6.26 3.98
N VAL A 183 11.80 -5.70 4.26
CA VAL A 183 12.46 -4.75 3.38
C VAL A 183 13.25 -5.49 2.31
N LEU A 184 13.07 -5.08 1.06
CA LEU A 184 13.85 -5.51 -0.09
C LEU A 184 14.68 -4.34 -0.60
N VAL A 185 16.01 -4.44 -0.50
CA VAL A 185 16.88 -3.43 -1.09
C VAL A 185 16.84 -3.52 -2.61
N THR A 186 16.47 -2.42 -3.25
CA THR A 186 16.35 -2.30 -4.71
C THR A 186 17.32 -1.23 -5.24
N LEU A 187 17.47 -1.13 -6.56
CA LEU A 187 18.33 -0.14 -7.21
C LEU A 187 19.78 -0.14 -6.66
N TYR A 188 20.21 -1.29 -6.18
CA TYR A 188 21.49 -1.43 -5.50
C TYR A 188 22.67 -1.22 -6.48
N SER A 189 23.59 -0.32 -6.11
CA SER A 189 24.85 -0.12 -6.80
C SER A 189 26.03 -0.49 -5.89
N GLY A 190 26.55 -1.70 -6.04
CA GLY A 190 27.63 -2.23 -5.20
C GLY A 190 28.98 -1.52 -5.34
N ARG A 191 29.08 -0.49 -6.20
CA ARG A 191 30.35 0.26 -6.43
C ARG A 191 30.65 1.27 -5.32
N SER A 192 29.65 1.74 -4.60
CA SER A 192 29.79 2.76 -3.57
C SER A 192 29.96 2.13 -2.18
N PRO A 193 31.06 2.42 -1.45
CA PRO A 193 31.20 2.01 -0.04
C PRO A 193 30.07 2.57 0.85
N PHE A 194 29.58 3.78 0.54
CA PHE A 194 28.45 4.39 1.23
C PHE A 194 27.18 3.53 1.11
N VAL A 195 26.85 3.09 -0.11
CA VAL A 195 25.67 2.23 -0.35
C VAL A 195 25.76 0.91 0.42
N LYS A 196 26.97 0.32 0.49
CA LYS A 196 27.20 -0.89 1.29
C LYS A 196 26.94 -0.63 2.78
N ALA A 197 27.51 0.45 3.33
CA ALA A 197 27.32 0.82 4.72
C ALA A 197 25.84 1.05 5.05
N VAL A 198 25.07 1.71 4.16
CA VAL A 198 23.62 1.91 4.33
C VAL A 198 22.89 0.56 4.35
N VAL A 199 23.21 -0.37 3.47
CA VAL A 199 22.59 -1.71 3.43
C VAL A 199 22.90 -2.49 4.71
N ASP A 200 24.14 -2.43 5.20
CA ASP A 200 24.53 -3.11 6.44
C ASP A 200 23.79 -2.51 7.64
N GLU A 201 23.60 -1.19 7.68
CA GLU A 201 22.85 -0.49 8.71
C GLU A 201 21.36 -0.88 8.67
N ILE A 202 20.75 -0.93 7.48
CA ILE A 202 19.37 -1.41 7.28
C ILE A 202 19.22 -2.82 7.85
N ARG A 203 20.11 -3.74 7.52
CA ARG A 203 20.07 -5.12 7.99
C ARG A 203 20.20 -5.22 9.51
N HIS A 204 21.08 -4.40 10.09
CA HIS A 204 21.28 -4.36 11.55
C HIS A 204 20.02 -3.89 12.29
N HIS A 205 19.33 -2.85 11.77
CA HIS A 205 18.14 -2.30 12.43
C HIS A 205 16.87 -3.12 12.23
N LEU A 206 16.79 -3.94 11.19
CA LEU A 206 15.55 -4.64 10.84
C LEU A 206 15.38 -6.01 11.52
N ASP A 207 16.39 -6.49 12.24
CA ASP A 207 16.33 -7.74 13.02
C ASP A 207 15.63 -8.89 12.28
N GLY A 208 16.15 -9.24 11.09
CA GLY A 208 15.59 -10.30 10.25
C GLY A 208 14.37 -9.92 9.40
N ARG A 209 13.82 -8.71 9.55
CA ARG A 209 12.72 -8.21 8.70
C ARG A 209 13.23 -7.63 7.37
N HIS A 210 14.15 -8.34 6.72
CA HIS A 210 14.69 -7.99 5.40
C HIS A 210 14.88 -9.25 4.56
N PHE A 211 15.03 -9.06 3.26
CA PHE A 211 15.50 -10.09 2.34
C PHE A 211 17.03 -10.10 2.29
N ASP A 212 17.61 -11.31 2.19
CA ASP A 212 19.07 -11.47 1.97
C ASP A 212 19.45 -10.97 0.58
N VAL A 213 18.56 -11.19 -0.38
CA VAL A 213 18.69 -10.76 -1.77
C VAL A 213 18.59 -9.24 -1.86
N VAL A 214 19.40 -8.66 -2.74
CA VAL A 214 19.29 -7.25 -3.17
C VAL A 214 19.03 -7.20 -4.67
N ILE A 215 18.18 -6.28 -5.11
CA ILE A 215 17.92 -6.07 -6.54
C ILE A 215 18.84 -4.99 -7.06
N ARG A 216 19.81 -5.39 -7.89
CA ARG A 216 20.76 -4.48 -8.51
C ARG A 216 20.09 -3.53 -9.51
N TYR A 217 20.61 -2.33 -9.61
CA TYR A 217 20.20 -1.43 -10.68
C TYR A 217 20.46 -2.09 -12.05
N SER A 218 19.43 -2.20 -12.86
CA SER A 218 19.52 -2.80 -14.19
C SER A 218 18.57 -2.10 -15.16
N ILE A 219 19.12 -1.49 -16.21
CA ILE A 219 18.31 -0.87 -17.27
C ILE A 219 17.44 -1.90 -18.01
N LYS A 220 17.85 -3.18 -18.00
CA LYS A 220 17.09 -4.27 -18.62
C LYS A 220 15.72 -4.48 -17.98
N LEU A 221 15.55 -4.15 -16.70
CA LEU A 221 14.26 -4.18 -16.02
C LEU A 221 13.32 -3.10 -16.58
N ALA A 222 13.83 -1.89 -16.82
CA ALA A 222 13.04 -0.81 -17.43
C ALA A 222 12.72 -1.11 -18.90
N GLU A 223 13.67 -1.65 -19.65
CA GLU A 223 13.44 -2.10 -21.03
C GLU A 223 12.36 -3.17 -21.10
N ALA A 224 12.43 -4.21 -20.25
CA ALA A 224 11.43 -5.27 -20.18
C ALA A 224 10.02 -4.71 -19.92
N ALA A 225 9.88 -3.83 -18.93
CA ALA A 225 8.63 -3.16 -18.62
C ALA A 225 8.10 -2.33 -19.80
N SER A 226 8.97 -1.63 -20.52
CA SER A 226 8.57 -0.87 -21.72
C SER A 226 8.08 -1.75 -22.88
N HIS A 227 8.47 -3.03 -22.89
CA HIS A 227 7.98 -4.02 -23.87
C HIS A 227 6.73 -4.78 -23.36
N GLY A 228 6.25 -4.49 -22.16
CA GLY A 228 5.09 -5.15 -21.58
C GLY A 228 5.33 -6.63 -21.24
N VAL A 229 6.56 -6.97 -20.84
CA VAL A 229 6.95 -8.34 -20.46
C VAL A 229 7.81 -8.35 -19.22
N PRO A 230 7.73 -9.40 -18.37
CA PRO A 230 8.64 -9.57 -17.24
C PRO A 230 10.07 -9.87 -17.71
N ILE A 231 11.06 -9.62 -16.82
CA ILE A 231 12.49 -9.83 -17.15
C ILE A 231 12.81 -11.27 -17.57
N VAL A 232 12.08 -12.25 -17.03
CA VAL A 232 12.25 -13.66 -17.33
C VAL A 232 12.04 -13.97 -18.82
N ASP A 233 11.19 -13.20 -19.49
CA ASP A 233 10.87 -13.35 -20.92
C ASP A 233 11.72 -12.42 -21.80
N TYR A 234 12.30 -11.38 -21.19
CA TYR A 234 13.07 -10.36 -21.90
C TYR A 234 14.58 -10.66 -21.93
N CYS A 235 15.17 -11.00 -20.80
CA CYS A 235 16.63 -11.13 -20.68
C CYS A 235 17.03 -12.20 -19.66
N ARG A 236 17.42 -13.38 -20.14
CA ARG A 236 17.80 -14.52 -19.27
C ARG A 236 19.23 -14.49 -18.70
N HIS A 237 20.05 -13.54 -19.16
CA HIS A 237 21.47 -13.44 -18.77
C HIS A 237 21.80 -12.00 -18.34
N CYS A 238 21.07 -11.48 -17.36
CA CYS A 238 21.27 -10.15 -16.82
C CYS A 238 21.02 -10.12 -15.31
N ALA A 239 21.60 -9.11 -14.65
CA ALA A 239 21.51 -8.96 -13.21
C ALA A 239 20.06 -8.98 -12.69
N GLY A 240 19.13 -8.33 -13.40
CA GLY A 240 17.71 -8.32 -13.00
C GLY A 240 17.08 -9.71 -13.02
N PHE A 241 17.45 -10.57 -13.97
CA PHE A 241 17.00 -11.97 -14.01
C PHE A 241 17.50 -12.74 -12.79
N ASP A 242 18.83 -12.70 -12.56
CA ASP A 242 19.44 -13.45 -11.45
C ASP A 242 18.88 -13.03 -10.10
N ASP A 243 18.71 -11.71 -9.90
CA ASP A 243 18.26 -11.14 -8.64
C ASP A 243 16.80 -11.51 -8.33
N TYR A 244 15.88 -11.40 -9.30
CA TYR A 244 14.48 -11.79 -9.10
C TYR A 244 14.29 -13.31 -9.02
N GLN A 245 15.12 -14.10 -9.69
CA GLN A 245 15.15 -15.56 -9.51
C GLN A 245 15.56 -15.90 -8.06
N ALA A 246 16.59 -15.23 -7.54
CA ALA A 246 17.04 -15.42 -6.17
C ALA A 246 15.98 -14.97 -5.15
N LEU A 247 15.29 -13.84 -5.41
CA LEU A 247 14.19 -13.37 -4.58
C LEU A 247 13.03 -14.38 -4.52
N ALA A 248 12.60 -14.89 -5.68
CA ALA A 248 11.56 -15.91 -5.72
C ALA A 248 11.97 -17.18 -4.96
N ALA A 249 13.22 -17.64 -5.13
CA ALA A 249 13.75 -18.76 -4.37
C ALA A 249 13.77 -18.49 -2.85
N GLU A 250 14.07 -17.26 -2.41
CA GLU A 250 14.01 -16.89 -0.99
C GLU A 250 12.58 -16.90 -0.48
N VAL A 251 11.61 -16.36 -1.22
CA VAL A 251 10.19 -16.39 -0.88
C VAL A 251 9.67 -17.83 -0.78
N LEU A 252 10.04 -18.71 -1.70
CA LEU A 252 9.64 -20.13 -1.70
C LEU A 252 10.23 -20.91 -0.51
N ARG A 253 11.48 -20.65 -0.14
CA ARG A 253 12.09 -21.31 1.05
C ARG A 253 11.33 -21.01 2.34
N GLN A 254 10.66 -19.88 2.41
CA GLN A 254 9.90 -19.43 3.59
C GLN A 254 8.44 -19.87 3.55
N GLU A 255 8.01 -20.70 2.59
CA GLU A 255 6.61 -21.17 2.53
C GLU A 255 6.17 -21.88 3.83
N ALA A 256 7.09 -22.56 4.51
CA ALA A 256 6.79 -23.23 5.78
C ALA A 256 6.52 -22.27 6.94
N ASP A 257 7.12 -21.08 6.91
CA ASP A 257 6.96 -20.04 7.95
C ASP A 257 5.64 -19.28 7.81
N PHE A 258 5.06 -19.29 6.60
CA PHE A 258 3.79 -18.69 6.26
C PHE A 258 2.80 -19.77 5.78
N PRO A 259 2.33 -20.65 6.68
CA PRO A 259 1.32 -21.64 6.32
C PRO A 259 0.10 -20.88 5.77
N ASN A 260 -0.46 -21.37 4.66
CA ASN A 260 -1.58 -20.77 3.94
C ASN A 260 -2.55 -20.08 4.90
N ALA A 261 -2.51 -18.77 4.99
CA ALA A 261 -3.46 -18.01 5.80
C ALA A 261 -4.86 -18.33 5.25
N GLU A 262 -5.67 -19.04 6.03
CA GLU A 262 -7.07 -19.19 5.66
C GLU A 262 -7.65 -17.78 5.47
N PRO A 263 -8.44 -17.52 4.42
CA PRO A 263 -9.12 -16.25 4.27
C PRO A 263 -9.84 -15.98 5.58
N VAL A 264 -9.59 -14.82 6.19
CA VAL A 264 -10.25 -14.42 7.44
C VAL A 264 -11.75 -14.46 7.16
N ALA A 265 -12.41 -15.53 7.60
CA ALA A 265 -13.85 -15.64 7.51
C ALA A 265 -14.43 -14.58 8.45
N ILE A 266 -14.91 -13.49 7.87
CA ILE A 266 -15.65 -12.46 8.61
C ILE A 266 -16.89 -13.17 9.17
N ARG A 267 -16.86 -13.47 10.47
CA ARG A 267 -18.05 -13.93 11.19
C ARG A 267 -19.05 -12.78 11.11
N GLN A 268 -20.08 -12.97 10.28
CA GLN A 268 -21.27 -12.16 10.31
C GLN A 268 -21.91 -12.33 11.69
N ASN A 269 -21.64 -11.40 12.60
CA ASN A 269 -22.42 -11.26 13.83
C ASN A 269 -23.78 -10.65 13.47
N GLY A 270 -24.63 -11.47 12.90
CA GLY A 270 -26.05 -11.21 12.80
C GLY A 270 -26.75 -11.85 13.98
N SER A 271 -27.04 -11.06 15.01
CA SER A 271 -28.31 -11.14 15.72
C SER A 271 -28.40 -10.06 16.80
N ALA A 272 -29.31 -9.15 16.55
CA ALA A 272 -29.82 -8.27 17.59
C ALA A 272 -30.31 -9.09 18.79
N ARG A 273 -29.78 -8.80 19.97
CA ARG A 273 -30.48 -9.09 21.22
C ARG A 273 -30.50 -7.80 22.05
N ASN A 274 -31.71 -7.27 22.17
CA ASN A 274 -32.11 -6.32 23.22
C ASN A 274 -31.75 -6.87 24.59
N GLY A 275 -31.27 -6.00 25.47
CA GLY A 275 -31.18 -6.32 26.88
C GLY A 275 -30.32 -5.39 27.69
N SER A 276 -30.99 -4.39 28.30
CA SER A 276 -30.72 -3.74 29.60
C SER A 276 -29.36 -3.12 29.88
N ALA A 277 -29.47 -1.86 30.23
CA ALA A 277 -28.47 -1.02 30.89
C ALA A 277 -27.85 -1.69 32.12
N ASP A 278 -26.53 -1.54 32.23
CA ASP A 278 -25.90 -1.35 33.55
C ASP A 278 -24.75 -0.35 33.43
N GLN A 279 -24.79 0.59 34.35
CA GLN A 279 -23.84 1.69 34.49
C GLN A 279 -22.57 1.13 35.11
N ASN A 280 -21.41 1.52 34.58
CA ASN A 280 -20.23 1.70 35.41
C ASN A 280 -19.34 2.81 34.84
N GLU A 281 -19.04 3.71 35.73
CA GLU A 281 -18.23 4.93 35.55
C GLU A 281 -16.75 4.58 35.43
N GLY A 282 -16.04 5.43 34.63
CA GLY A 282 -14.70 5.90 34.99
C GLY A 282 -13.54 5.37 34.18
N ALA A 283 -13.12 6.16 33.20
CA ALA A 283 -11.73 6.61 33.05
C ALA A 283 -11.70 7.62 31.88
N ASP A 284 -11.35 8.85 32.21
CA ASP A 284 -11.05 9.93 31.27
C ASP A 284 -9.84 9.54 30.41
N ASP A 285 -10.04 9.39 29.10
CA ASP A 285 -9.00 9.54 28.10
C ASP A 285 -9.33 10.81 27.30
N ASP A 286 -8.58 11.89 27.58
CA ASP A 286 -8.63 13.15 26.86
C ASP A 286 -8.23 12.91 25.40
N HIS A 287 -9.21 12.72 24.55
CA HIS A 287 -9.01 12.77 23.10
C HIS A 287 -9.09 14.21 22.63
N GLU A 288 -7.94 14.78 22.21
CA GLU A 288 -7.91 16.02 21.42
C GLU A 288 -8.81 15.87 20.21
N VAL A 289 -9.90 16.63 20.17
CA VAL A 289 -10.85 16.60 19.03
C VAL A 289 -10.35 17.60 17.98
N LEU A 290 -9.74 17.09 16.92
CA LEU A 290 -9.43 17.86 15.72
C LEU A 290 -10.71 18.02 14.89
N SER A 291 -11.22 19.26 14.79
CA SER A 291 -12.29 19.56 13.85
C SER A 291 -11.74 19.82 12.44
N ALA A 292 -12.49 19.40 11.41
CA ALA A 292 -12.07 19.59 10.02
C ALA A 292 -11.92 21.08 9.69
N PRO A 293 -10.87 21.47 8.89
CA PRO A 293 -10.67 22.85 8.47
C PRO A 293 -11.90 23.42 7.75
N ALA A 294 -12.29 24.65 8.07
CA ALA A 294 -13.44 25.33 7.49
C ALA A 294 -13.02 26.47 6.56
N SER A 295 -13.67 26.58 5.38
CA SER A 295 -13.45 27.68 4.46
C SER A 295 -14.15 28.95 4.96
N THR A 296 -13.42 30.06 5.01
CA THR A 296 -13.94 31.40 5.35
C THR A 296 -13.65 32.38 4.23
N PRO A 297 -14.31 33.57 4.19
CA PRO A 297 -13.99 34.60 3.21
C PRO A 297 -12.55 35.14 3.30
N GLU A 298 -11.88 34.93 4.43
CA GLU A 298 -10.52 35.40 4.71
C GLU A 298 -9.45 34.31 4.46
N GLY A 299 -9.85 33.06 4.30
CA GLY A 299 -8.95 31.93 4.11
C GLY A 299 -9.52 30.62 4.67
N VAL A 300 -8.66 29.68 4.97
CA VAL A 300 -9.01 28.41 5.62
C VAL A 300 -8.77 28.54 7.11
N MET A 301 -9.78 28.29 7.90
CA MET A 301 -9.73 28.32 9.36
C MET A 301 -9.45 26.91 9.89
N PHE A 302 -8.43 26.82 10.72
CA PHE A 302 -8.06 25.62 11.48
C PHE A 302 -8.42 25.83 12.93
N THR A 303 -8.99 24.80 13.57
CA THR A 303 -9.37 24.82 14.98
C THR A 303 -8.93 23.53 15.67
N VAL A 304 -8.50 23.66 16.94
CA VAL A 304 -8.13 22.53 17.78
C VAL A 304 -8.53 22.81 19.23
N GLU A 305 -9.12 21.82 19.88
CA GLU A 305 -9.41 21.84 21.30
C GLU A 305 -8.21 21.25 22.05
N ALA A 306 -7.46 22.08 22.74
CA ALA A 306 -6.32 21.71 23.55
C ALA A 306 -6.32 22.58 24.84
N SER A 307 -7.16 22.19 25.78
CA SER A 307 -7.45 22.99 26.99
C SER A 307 -6.23 23.20 27.87
N ASP A 308 -5.28 22.29 27.85
CA ASP A 308 -4.10 22.28 28.72
C ASP A 308 -2.83 22.80 28.02
N ALA A 309 -2.92 23.21 26.74
CA ALA A 309 -1.79 23.72 25.99
C ALA A 309 -1.54 25.20 26.32
N GLU A 310 -0.30 25.57 26.66
CA GLU A 310 0.13 26.96 26.85
C GLU A 310 0.32 27.70 25.51
N GLN A 311 0.69 26.95 24.43
CA GLN A 311 0.87 27.43 23.07
C GLN A 311 0.53 26.36 22.06
N VAL A 312 -0.12 26.72 20.95
CA VAL A 312 -0.40 25.84 19.83
C VAL A 312 0.11 26.49 18.53
N HIS A 313 0.80 25.71 17.71
CA HIS A 313 1.36 26.15 16.45
C HIS A 313 0.78 25.35 15.29
N LEU A 314 0.45 26.03 14.18
CA LEU A 314 -0.01 25.38 12.95
C LEU A 314 1.13 25.38 11.93
N ALA A 315 1.62 24.20 11.55
CA ALA A 315 2.65 24.04 10.53
C ALA A 315 2.14 23.22 9.34
N GLY A 316 2.60 23.56 8.14
CA GLY A 316 2.22 22.88 6.89
C GLY A 316 2.98 23.43 5.70
N ASP A 317 2.64 22.97 4.49
CA ASP A 317 3.28 23.43 3.24
C ASP A 317 3.11 24.93 2.98
N PHE A 318 2.12 25.58 3.60
CA PHE A 318 1.86 27.01 3.49
C PHE A 318 2.85 27.88 4.27
N ASN A 319 3.66 27.31 5.15
CA ASN A 319 4.69 27.99 5.93
C ASN A 319 6.01 27.22 6.02
N ASP A 320 6.28 26.36 5.03
CA ASP A 320 7.49 25.52 4.96
C ASP A 320 7.77 24.73 6.25
N TRP A 321 6.69 24.31 6.96
CA TRP A 321 6.75 23.57 8.21
C TRP A 321 7.55 24.27 9.33
N THR A 322 7.62 25.61 9.30
CA THR A 322 8.30 26.39 10.32
C THR A 322 7.36 26.82 11.45
N LEU A 323 7.91 27.03 12.65
CA LEU A 323 7.14 27.52 13.80
C LEU A 323 6.97 29.04 13.79
N ASP A 324 7.80 29.77 13.04
CA ASP A 324 7.76 31.23 12.97
C ASP A 324 6.45 31.72 12.33
N GLY A 325 5.70 32.54 13.07
CA GLY A 325 4.41 33.08 12.61
C GLY A 325 3.28 32.08 12.52
N SER A 326 3.46 30.87 13.07
CA SER A 326 2.51 29.74 13.04
C SER A 326 1.63 29.66 14.30
N GLU A 327 1.81 30.56 15.29
CA GLU A 327 1.02 30.56 16.53
C GLU A 327 -0.47 30.68 16.25
N MET A 328 -1.26 29.85 16.94
CA MET A 328 -2.73 29.94 16.94
C MET A 328 -3.22 30.84 18.06
N GLU A 329 -4.39 31.43 17.89
CA GLU A 329 -5.03 32.27 18.88
C GLU A 329 -6.10 31.47 19.65
N LEU A 330 -6.14 31.64 20.97
CA LEU A 330 -7.16 31.00 21.79
C LEU A 330 -8.43 31.90 21.80
N ILE A 331 -9.50 31.41 21.16
CA ILE A 331 -10.79 32.11 21.07
C ILE A 331 -11.87 31.19 21.67
N ASP A 332 -12.53 31.65 22.72
CA ASP A 332 -13.59 30.95 23.43
C ASP A 332 -13.21 29.51 23.85
N GLY A 333 -11.94 29.30 24.22
CA GLY A 333 -11.44 28.00 24.66
C GLY A 333 -10.98 27.08 23.51
N ILE A 334 -11.00 27.53 22.26
CA ILE A 334 -10.59 26.78 21.07
C ILE A 334 -9.43 27.56 20.41
N TRP A 335 -8.33 26.83 20.15
CA TRP A 335 -7.21 27.36 19.40
C TRP A 335 -7.58 27.51 17.92
N THR A 336 -7.41 28.70 17.36
CA THR A 336 -7.89 29.03 16.02
C THR A 336 -6.82 29.76 15.22
N LYS A 337 -6.69 29.43 13.94
CA LYS A 337 -5.85 30.15 12.97
C LYS A 337 -6.48 30.17 11.60
N VAL A 338 -6.53 31.38 10.97
CA VAL A 338 -6.93 31.50 9.56
C VAL A 338 -5.69 31.64 8.68
N VAL A 339 -5.57 30.78 7.70
CA VAL A 339 -4.46 30.75 6.74
C VAL A 339 -4.96 31.20 5.38
N LYS A 340 -4.37 32.27 4.82
CA LYS A 340 -4.64 32.69 3.44
C LYS A 340 -3.93 31.79 2.46
N LEU A 341 -4.67 30.87 1.85
CA LEU A 341 -4.15 30.02 0.79
C LEU A 341 -4.32 30.74 -0.56
N LEU A 342 -3.22 31.06 -1.24
CA LEU A 342 -3.25 31.55 -2.61
C LEU A 342 -3.57 30.37 -3.54
N LEU A 343 -4.77 30.34 -4.11
CA LEU A 343 -5.10 29.46 -5.22
C LEU A 343 -4.32 29.92 -6.45
N VAL A 344 -3.22 29.23 -6.76
CA VAL A 344 -2.58 29.35 -8.07
C VAL A 344 -3.36 28.48 -9.04
N VAL A 345 -4.29 29.09 -9.80
CA VAL A 345 -4.90 28.45 -10.96
C VAL A 345 -3.85 28.43 -12.05
N ALA A 346 -3.24 27.27 -12.31
CA ALA A 346 -2.42 27.09 -13.49
C ALA A 346 -3.34 27.15 -14.72
N GLY A 347 -3.13 28.17 -15.55
CA GLY A 347 -3.82 28.38 -16.84
C GLY A 347 -3.31 27.42 -17.92
#